data_1d8cf39079adffe0fd95f6539538de03
#
_entry.id   1d8cf39079adffe0fd95f6539538de03
#
_cell.length_a   1.000
_cell.length_b   1.000
_cell.length_c   1.000
_cell.angle_alpha   90.00
_cell.angle_beta   90.00
_cell.angle_gamma   90.00
#
_symmetry.space_group_name_H-M   'P 1'
#
loop_
_entity.id
_entity.type
_entity.pdbx_description
1 polymer ?
#
loop_
_entity_poly.entity_id
_entity_poly.type
_entity_poly.pdbx_seq_one_letter_code
_entity_poly.pdbx_strand_id
1 'polypeptide(L)'
;EVEIILIRHGEAASSWGDDPDPGLSNLGKNQAEAVKENLKSFKSQNFQLISSPKKRAIETAQPTSLDWKSEIKIDDAFSEIPASSIKLERRMEWLKSMMNMDIAMLPEDVKEWRSRIIEKLKNIKSNSIIFSHFMVINVVIGYIKNHPILLSLYPDNGSLTKIKVSNGKISLIKIGDEKNTKINT
;
A
#
# COMPACT_ATOMS: atom_id res chain seq x y z
N GLU A 1 -19.40 -10.65 1.46
CA GLU A 1 -18.12 -10.70 0.71
C GLU A 1 -17.76 -9.32 0.20
N VAL A 2 -16.50 -8.93 0.41
CA VAL A 2 -15.98 -7.61 0.03
C VAL A 2 -14.74 -7.78 -0.83
N GLU A 3 -14.69 -7.09 -1.97
CA GLU A 3 -13.48 -7.03 -2.80
C GLU A 3 -12.66 -5.79 -2.45
N ILE A 4 -11.35 -5.97 -2.38
CA ILE A 4 -10.39 -4.90 -2.08
C ILE A 4 -9.28 -4.94 -3.11
N ILE A 5 -8.95 -3.76 -3.65
CA ILE A 5 -7.80 -3.60 -4.55
C ILE A 5 -6.78 -2.76 -3.83
N LEU A 6 -5.59 -3.33 -3.61
CA LEU A 6 -4.46 -2.63 -3.00
C LEU A 6 -3.58 -2.06 -4.11
N ILE A 7 -3.29 -0.78 -4.05
CA ILE A 7 -2.47 -0.10 -5.05
C ILE A 7 -1.24 0.48 -4.38
N ARG A 8 -0.06 0.15 -4.92
CA ARG A 8 1.15 0.83 -4.50
C ARG A 8 1.21 2.20 -5.17
N HIS A 9 1.53 3.25 -4.40
CA HIS A 9 1.69 4.60 -4.94
C HIS A 9 2.68 4.65 -6.10
N GLY A 10 2.57 5.66 -6.95
CA GLY A 10 3.52 5.96 -8.02
C GLY A 10 4.88 6.38 -7.48
N GLU A 11 5.87 6.52 -8.38
CA GLU A 11 7.22 6.93 -8.00
C GLU A 11 7.21 8.28 -7.27
N ALA A 12 7.91 8.35 -6.14
CA ALA A 12 8.06 9.58 -5.37
C ALA A 12 9.11 10.50 -5.99
N ALA A 13 8.91 11.82 -5.82
CA ALA A 13 9.78 12.85 -6.40
C ALA A 13 11.14 12.93 -5.73
N SER A 14 11.22 12.61 -4.44
CA SER A 14 12.44 12.69 -3.66
C SER A 14 12.91 11.33 -3.21
N SER A 15 14.24 11.17 -3.15
CA SER A 15 14.86 9.99 -2.54
C SER A 15 14.96 10.16 -1.02
N TRP A 16 15.47 9.15 -0.36
CA TRP A 16 15.73 9.13 1.06
C TRP A 16 16.53 10.35 1.53
N GLY A 17 16.08 11.00 2.58
CA GLY A 17 16.81 12.04 3.27
C GLY A 17 16.49 13.47 2.84
N ASP A 18 15.81 13.67 1.74
CA ASP A 18 15.53 15.01 1.21
C ASP A 18 14.19 15.58 1.67
N ASP A 19 13.18 14.74 1.75
CA ASP A 19 11.82 15.14 2.12
C ASP A 19 11.17 13.99 2.91
N PRO A 20 10.63 14.26 4.10
CA PRO A 20 9.95 13.22 4.89
C PRO A 20 8.61 12.79 4.29
N ASP A 21 8.01 13.60 3.42
CA ASP A 21 6.72 13.29 2.79
C ASP A 21 6.68 13.76 1.34
N PRO A 22 7.47 13.13 0.44
CA PRO A 22 7.52 13.55 -0.95
C PRO A 22 6.23 13.22 -1.70
N GLY A 23 5.82 14.12 -2.60
CA GLY A 23 4.79 13.85 -3.59
C GLY A 23 5.35 13.01 -4.74
N LEU A 24 4.54 12.84 -5.79
CA LEU A 24 4.93 12.06 -6.96
C LEU A 24 5.92 12.81 -7.86
N SER A 25 6.86 12.05 -8.44
CA SER A 25 7.67 12.52 -9.56
C SER A 25 6.80 12.67 -10.82
N ASN A 26 7.38 13.22 -11.90
CA ASN A 26 6.69 13.26 -13.19
C ASN A 26 6.31 11.87 -13.68
N LEU A 27 7.21 10.89 -13.53
CA LEU A 27 6.90 9.49 -13.83
C LEU A 27 5.77 8.98 -12.93
N GLY A 28 5.82 9.29 -11.63
CA GLY A 28 4.77 8.91 -10.68
C GLY A 28 3.40 9.47 -11.05
N LYS A 29 3.34 10.70 -11.55
CA LYS A 29 2.08 11.30 -12.04
C LYS A 29 1.52 10.55 -13.25
N ASN A 30 2.40 10.13 -14.17
CA ASN A 30 2.00 9.30 -15.31
C ASN A 30 1.52 7.92 -14.84
N GLN A 31 2.15 7.36 -13.83
CA GLN A 31 1.73 6.10 -13.22
C GLN A 31 0.34 6.23 -12.57
N ALA A 32 0.06 7.36 -11.91
CA ALA A 32 -1.25 7.63 -11.33
C ALA A 32 -2.35 7.71 -12.41
N GLU A 33 -2.06 8.32 -13.55
CA GLU A 33 -2.99 8.34 -14.70
C GLU A 33 -3.22 6.92 -15.25
N ALA A 34 -2.16 6.11 -15.33
CA ALA A 34 -2.28 4.71 -15.75
C ALA A 34 -3.13 3.90 -14.76
N VAL A 35 -3.00 4.14 -13.46
CA VAL A 35 -3.84 3.52 -12.43
C VAL A 35 -5.31 3.84 -12.68
N LYS A 36 -5.63 5.11 -12.96
CA LYS A 36 -7.00 5.53 -13.28
C LYS A 36 -7.55 4.71 -14.45
N GLU A 37 -6.79 4.55 -15.53
CA GLU A 37 -7.20 3.75 -16.67
C GLU A 37 -7.38 2.27 -16.33
N ASN A 38 -6.47 1.71 -15.52
CA ASN A 38 -6.54 0.30 -15.08
C ASN A 38 -7.72 0.04 -14.13
N LEU A 39 -8.24 1.07 -13.47
CA LEU A 39 -9.40 0.97 -12.60
C LEU A 39 -10.73 1.25 -13.31
N LYS A 40 -10.70 1.58 -14.58
CA LYS A 40 -11.85 2.03 -15.36
C LYS A 40 -13.06 1.08 -15.26
N SER A 41 -12.82 -0.22 -15.29
CA SER A 41 -13.90 -1.22 -15.20
C SER A 41 -14.61 -1.26 -13.84
N PHE A 42 -13.98 -0.69 -12.79
CA PHE A 42 -14.54 -0.67 -11.44
C PHE A 42 -15.35 0.59 -11.15
N LYS A 43 -15.30 1.59 -12.02
CA LYS A 43 -15.95 2.89 -11.83
C LYS A 43 -17.46 2.76 -11.53
N SER A 44 -18.14 1.83 -12.22
CA SER A 44 -19.58 1.61 -12.07
C SER A 44 -19.95 0.56 -11.01
N GLN A 45 -18.96 0.01 -10.29
CA GLN A 45 -19.16 -1.10 -9.36
C GLN A 45 -19.21 -0.69 -7.89
N ASN A 46 -19.35 0.60 -7.61
CA ASN A 46 -19.55 1.13 -6.26
C ASN A 46 -18.39 0.85 -5.28
N PHE A 47 -17.15 1.01 -5.77
CA PHE A 47 -15.97 0.95 -4.89
C PHE A 47 -15.74 2.30 -4.21
N GLN A 48 -15.47 2.28 -2.90
CA GLN A 48 -14.98 3.48 -2.21
C GLN A 48 -13.47 3.62 -2.41
N LEU A 49 -12.98 4.86 -2.32
CA LEU A 49 -11.56 5.16 -2.43
C LEU A 49 -11.00 5.47 -1.04
N ILE A 50 -9.95 4.76 -0.67
CA ILE A 50 -9.24 4.93 0.61
C ILE A 50 -7.77 5.19 0.28
N SER A 51 -7.12 6.07 1.03
CA SER A 51 -5.69 6.34 0.88
C SER A 51 -5.00 6.47 2.22
N SER A 52 -3.74 6.07 2.26
CA SER A 52 -2.84 6.47 3.32
C SER A 52 -2.72 8.01 3.32
N PRO A 53 -2.38 8.64 4.46
CA PRO A 53 -2.22 10.09 4.53
C PRO A 53 -0.98 10.64 3.83
N LYS A 54 -0.07 9.79 3.36
CA LYS A 54 1.15 10.23 2.67
C LYS A 54 0.83 10.85 1.32
N LYS A 55 1.51 11.97 0.99
CA LYS A 55 1.26 12.70 -0.27
C LYS A 55 1.32 11.80 -1.49
N ARG A 56 2.34 10.96 -1.60
CA ARG A 56 2.52 10.06 -2.75
C ARG A 56 1.34 9.11 -2.97
N ALA A 57 0.70 8.66 -1.88
CA ALA A 57 -0.48 7.80 -1.97
C ALA A 57 -1.72 8.61 -2.39
N ILE A 58 -1.93 9.77 -1.76
CA ILE A 58 -3.06 10.66 -2.08
C ILE A 58 -2.97 11.11 -3.54
N GLU A 59 -1.81 11.53 -4.00
CA GLU A 59 -1.60 11.99 -5.38
C GLU A 59 -1.79 10.87 -6.39
N THR A 60 -1.47 9.62 -6.03
CA THR A 60 -1.78 8.46 -6.87
C THR A 60 -3.29 8.25 -7.00
N ALA A 61 -4.05 8.53 -5.95
CA ALA A 61 -5.51 8.39 -5.94
C ALA A 61 -6.23 9.54 -6.67
N GLN A 62 -5.64 10.72 -6.75
CA GLN A 62 -6.32 11.92 -7.25
C GLN A 62 -6.91 11.80 -8.67
N PRO A 63 -6.20 11.28 -9.69
CA PRO A 63 -6.80 11.13 -11.02
C PRO A 63 -8.07 10.27 -11.00
N THR A 64 -8.05 9.19 -10.26
CA THR A 64 -9.23 8.31 -10.10
C THR A 64 -10.36 9.02 -9.38
N SER A 65 -10.06 9.72 -8.29
CA SER A 65 -11.04 10.48 -7.52
C SER A 65 -11.74 11.53 -8.37
N LEU A 66 -10.98 12.27 -9.16
CA LEU A 66 -11.53 13.31 -10.06
C LEU A 66 -12.42 12.69 -11.15
N ASP A 67 -11.96 11.63 -11.77
CA ASP A 67 -12.71 10.94 -12.83
C ASP A 67 -14.00 10.31 -12.29
N TRP A 68 -13.95 9.72 -11.12
CA TRP A 68 -15.11 9.06 -10.51
C TRP A 68 -16.02 10.02 -9.75
N LYS A 69 -15.57 11.25 -9.51
CA LYS A 69 -16.26 12.22 -8.65
C LYS A 69 -16.53 11.61 -7.27
N SER A 70 -15.53 10.91 -6.74
CA SER A 70 -15.61 10.16 -5.49
C SER A 70 -14.56 10.69 -4.51
N GLU A 71 -14.98 10.92 -3.27
CA GLU A 71 -14.10 11.38 -2.21
C GLU A 71 -13.05 10.33 -1.85
N ILE A 72 -11.83 10.77 -1.54
CA ILE A 72 -10.78 9.93 -1.00
C ILE A 72 -10.89 9.95 0.53
N LYS A 73 -11.14 8.79 1.13
CA LYS A 73 -11.15 8.64 2.59
C LYS A 73 -9.73 8.35 3.05
N ILE A 74 -9.23 9.13 4.02
CA ILE A 74 -7.88 8.93 4.56
C ILE A 74 -7.93 7.95 5.73
N ASP A 75 -7.05 6.95 5.71
CA ASP A 75 -6.92 6.00 6.80
C ASP A 75 -5.44 5.75 7.11
N ASP A 76 -5.02 6.17 8.30
CA ASP A 76 -3.65 6.07 8.77
C ASP A 76 -3.15 4.62 8.91
N ALA A 77 -4.07 3.66 9.06
CA ALA A 77 -3.69 2.25 9.17
C ALA A 77 -2.94 1.74 7.93
N PHE A 78 -3.13 2.37 6.78
CA PHE A 78 -2.48 1.98 5.52
C PHE A 78 -1.21 2.78 5.20
N SER A 79 -0.65 3.46 6.19
CA SER A 79 0.65 4.13 6.08
C SER A 79 1.79 3.10 6.01
N GLU A 80 2.90 3.50 5.40
CA GLU A 80 4.07 2.63 5.27
C GLU A 80 4.65 2.26 6.63
N ILE A 81 5.49 1.22 6.65
CA ILE A 81 6.15 0.71 7.86
C ILE A 81 6.70 1.87 8.70
N PRO A 82 6.41 1.89 10.02
CA PRO A 82 6.79 3.02 10.88
C PRO A 82 8.31 3.13 11.02
N ALA A 83 8.86 4.20 10.49
CA ALA A 83 10.30 4.49 10.50
C ALA A 83 10.62 5.86 11.11
N SER A 84 9.66 6.52 11.75
CA SER A 84 9.83 7.89 12.28
C SER A 84 10.93 8.00 13.35
N SER A 85 11.18 6.93 14.12
CA SER A 85 12.24 6.87 15.12
C SER A 85 13.62 6.59 14.51
N ILE A 86 13.68 6.28 13.21
CA ILE A 86 14.92 5.93 12.53
C ILE A 86 15.43 7.14 11.76
N LYS A 87 16.71 7.49 11.92
CA LYS A 87 17.33 8.58 11.18
C LYS A 87 17.24 8.32 9.68
N LEU A 88 16.96 9.35 8.89
CA LEU A 88 16.75 9.24 7.44
C LEU A 88 17.88 8.49 6.75
N GLU A 89 19.13 8.80 7.09
CA GLU A 89 20.31 8.15 6.50
C GLU A 89 20.45 6.66 6.82
N ARG A 90 19.72 6.18 7.85
CA ARG A 90 19.75 4.77 8.27
C ARG A 90 18.51 3.97 7.85
N ARG A 91 17.52 4.63 7.30
CA ARG A 91 16.23 3.98 6.99
C ARG A 91 16.35 2.84 5.98
N MET A 92 17.20 2.98 4.98
CA MET A 92 17.37 1.91 3.97
C MET A 92 17.96 0.64 4.58
N GLU A 93 19.00 0.78 5.40
CA GLU A 93 19.62 -0.35 6.10
C GLU A 93 18.65 -1.00 7.07
N TRP A 94 17.93 -0.16 7.85
CA TRP A 94 16.89 -0.63 8.77
C TRP A 94 15.78 -1.36 8.02
N LEU A 95 15.30 -0.81 6.92
CA LEU A 95 14.25 -1.43 6.12
C LEU A 95 14.66 -2.82 5.61
N LYS A 96 15.88 -2.96 5.10
CA LYS A 96 16.42 -4.27 4.67
C LYS A 96 16.42 -5.26 5.81
N SER A 97 16.79 -4.82 7.01
CA SER A 97 16.75 -5.64 8.21
C SER A 97 15.33 -6.11 8.53
N MET A 98 14.34 -5.19 8.47
CA MET A 98 12.93 -5.54 8.71
C MET A 98 12.40 -6.51 7.65
N MET A 99 12.73 -6.29 6.38
CA MET A 99 12.26 -7.12 5.27
C MET A 99 12.69 -8.57 5.40
N ASN A 100 13.89 -8.81 5.91
CA ASN A 100 14.45 -10.15 6.06
C ASN A 100 14.20 -10.77 7.44
N MET A 101 13.49 -10.08 8.30
CA MET A 101 13.25 -10.54 9.67
C MET A 101 12.05 -11.48 9.73
N ASP A 102 12.18 -12.52 10.54
CA ASP A 102 11.06 -13.40 10.89
C ASP A 102 9.96 -12.57 11.54
N ILE A 103 8.72 -12.80 11.15
CA ILE A 103 7.56 -12.04 11.64
C ILE A 103 7.47 -12.11 13.17
N ALA A 104 7.81 -13.26 13.77
CA ALA A 104 7.78 -13.43 15.21
C ALA A 104 8.81 -12.55 15.94
N MET A 105 9.84 -12.08 15.25
CA MET A 105 10.97 -11.32 15.83
C MET A 105 10.89 -9.81 15.55
N LEU A 106 9.84 -9.34 14.86
CA LEU A 106 9.68 -7.91 14.56
C LEU A 106 9.60 -7.06 15.83
N PRO A 107 10.12 -5.82 15.82
CA PRO A 107 9.92 -4.88 16.92
C PRO A 107 8.42 -4.67 17.22
N GLU A 108 8.09 -4.31 18.43
CA GLU A 108 6.70 -4.20 18.89
C GLU A 108 5.87 -3.22 18.06
N ASP A 109 6.43 -2.05 17.73
CA ASP A 109 5.74 -1.05 16.90
C ASP A 109 5.44 -1.58 15.49
N VAL A 110 6.33 -2.36 14.91
CA VAL A 110 6.14 -3.00 13.61
C VAL A 110 5.10 -4.11 13.69
N LYS A 111 5.10 -4.90 14.76
CA LYS A 111 4.06 -5.91 15.02
C LYS A 111 2.67 -5.27 15.11
N GLU A 112 2.55 -4.18 15.85
CA GLU A 112 1.30 -3.44 16.02
C GLU A 112 0.81 -2.87 14.69
N TRP A 113 1.70 -2.26 13.92
CA TRP A 113 1.40 -1.74 12.57
C TRP A 113 0.86 -2.86 11.67
N ARG A 114 1.52 -4.00 11.65
CA ARG A 114 1.11 -5.18 10.86
C ARG A 114 -0.27 -5.68 11.29
N SER A 115 -0.49 -5.86 12.58
CA SER A 115 -1.78 -6.31 13.13
C SER A 115 -2.91 -5.34 12.79
N ARG A 116 -2.64 -4.03 12.86
CA ARG A 116 -3.64 -3.00 12.57
C ARG A 116 -4.08 -3.05 11.10
N ILE A 117 -3.16 -3.27 10.17
CA ILE A 117 -3.49 -3.44 8.75
C ILE A 117 -4.48 -4.60 8.58
N ILE A 118 -4.13 -5.75 9.13
CA ILE A 118 -4.95 -6.96 8.99
C ILE A 118 -6.34 -6.78 9.61
N GLU A 119 -6.42 -6.21 10.82
CA GLU A 119 -7.70 -5.96 11.48
C GLU A 119 -8.58 -4.97 10.71
N LYS A 120 -7.99 -3.91 10.16
CA LYS A 120 -8.71 -2.95 9.33
C LYS A 120 -9.30 -3.62 8.10
N LEU A 121 -8.53 -4.44 7.41
CA LEU A 121 -9.00 -5.15 6.21
C LEU A 121 -10.14 -6.12 6.54
N LYS A 122 -10.04 -6.86 7.63
CA LYS A 122 -11.08 -7.80 8.07
C LYS A 122 -12.41 -7.10 8.36
N ASN A 123 -12.37 -5.83 8.72
CA ASN A 123 -13.55 -5.07 9.15
C ASN A 123 -14.08 -4.10 8.09
N ILE A 124 -13.49 -4.03 6.92
CA ILE A 124 -14.01 -3.24 5.80
C ILE A 124 -15.33 -3.87 5.33
N LYS A 125 -16.36 -3.03 5.21
CA LYS A 125 -17.73 -3.50 4.89
C LYS A 125 -18.15 -3.22 3.45
N SER A 126 -17.38 -2.45 2.71
CA SER A 126 -17.68 -2.07 1.33
C SER A 126 -16.50 -2.36 0.41
N ASN A 127 -16.77 -2.70 -0.84
CA ASN A 127 -15.73 -2.82 -1.85
C ASN A 127 -14.86 -1.57 -1.85
N SER A 128 -13.54 -1.73 -1.83
CA SER A 128 -12.62 -0.62 -1.60
C SER A 128 -11.39 -0.71 -2.50
N ILE A 129 -10.94 0.47 -2.94
CA ILE A 129 -9.65 0.63 -3.55
C ILE A 129 -8.78 1.38 -2.56
N ILE A 130 -7.65 0.80 -2.17
CA ILE A 130 -6.76 1.35 -1.14
C ILE A 130 -5.43 1.72 -1.77
N PHE A 131 -5.14 3.02 -1.79
CA PHE A 131 -3.88 3.57 -2.27
C PHE A 131 -2.89 3.59 -1.12
N SER A 132 -1.84 2.77 -1.23
CA SER A 132 -0.97 2.48 -0.10
C SER A 132 0.49 2.26 -0.54
N HIS A 133 1.19 1.38 0.12
CA HIS A 133 2.64 1.31 0.12
C HIS A 133 3.16 -0.12 -0.07
N PHE A 134 4.42 -0.20 -0.48
CA PHE A 134 5.15 -1.44 -0.72
C PHE A 134 5.03 -2.43 0.46
N MET A 135 5.37 -1.98 1.68
CA MET A 135 5.40 -2.90 2.82
C MET A 135 3.99 -3.26 3.32
N VAL A 136 3.00 -2.40 3.13
CA VAL A 136 1.61 -2.72 3.45
C VAL A 136 1.13 -3.89 2.60
N ILE A 137 1.41 -3.87 1.30
CA ILE A 137 1.05 -4.96 0.38
C ILE A 137 1.78 -6.26 0.79
N ASN A 138 3.06 -6.15 1.18
CA ASN A 138 3.83 -7.27 1.69
C ASN A 138 3.20 -7.89 2.94
N VAL A 139 2.73 -7.07 3.88
CA VAL A 139 2.03 -7.56 5.07
C VAL A 139 0.81 -8.39 4.68
N VAL A 140 0.00 -7.87 3.77
CA VAL A 140 -1.26 -8.53 3.38
C VAL A 140 -0.99 -9.86 2.67
N ILE A 141 -0.12 -9.86 1.69
CA ILE A 141 0.20 -11.09 0.93
C ILE A 141 0.93 -12.10 1.80
N GLY A 142 1.87 -11.63 2.63
CA GLY A 142 2.57 -12.49 3.60
C GLY A 142 1.62 -13.13 4.58
N TYR A 143 0.64 -12.39 5.08
CA TYR A 143 -0.40 -12.92 5.95
C TYR A 143 -1.24 -14.01 5.26
N ILE A 144 -1.70 -13.74 4.04
CA ILE A 144 -2.52 -14.70 3.27
C ILE A 144 -1.75 -15.99 3.02
N LYS A 145 -0.47 -15.87 2.65
CA LYS A 145 0.40 -17.02 2.31
C LYS A 145 1.09 -17.64 3.52
N ASN A 146 0.89 -17.09 4.70
CA ASN A 146 1.59 -17.50 5.91
C ASN A 146 3.12 -17.51 5.71
N HIS A 147 3.64 -16.42 5.14
CA HIS A 147 5.06 -16.27 4.83
C HIS A 147 5.87 -15.98 6.09
N PRO A 148 7.02 -16.63 6.31
CA PRO A 148 7.76 -16.51 7.57
C PRO A 148 8.48 -15.18 7.78
N ILE A 149 8.91 -14.49 6.71
CA ILE A 149 9.56 -13.17 6.80
C ILE A 149 8.64 -12.08 6.25
N LEU A 150 8.96 -10.82 6.58
CA LEU A 150 8.09 -9.70 6.21
C LEU A 150 8.02 -9.48 4.69
N LEU A 151 9.15 -9.59 3.99
CA LEU A 151 9.19 -9.44 2.53
C LEU A 151 8.64 -10.70 1.86
N SER A 152 7.59 -10.56 1.05
CA SER A 152 6.99 -11.67 0.30
C SER A 152 6.93 -11.41 -1.21
N LEU A 153 6.98 -10.14 -1.64
CA LEU A 153 6.92 -9.78 -3.06
C LEU A 153 7.47 -8.36 -3.29
N TYR A 154 7.64 -8.02 -4.56
CA TYR A 154 8.11 -6.69 -4.99
C TYR A 154 7.04 -5.98 -5.83
N PRO A 155 5.95 -5.48 -5.23
CA PRO A 155 4.89 -4.83 -6.01
C PRO A 155 5.44 -3.59 -6.73
N ASP A 156 5.15 -3.48 -8.03
CA ASP A 156 5.57 -2.32 -8.83
C ASP A 156 4.77 -1.06 -8.46
N ASN A 157 5.32 0.10 -8.75
CA ASN A 157 4.61 1.37 -8.63
C ASN A 157 3.30 1.33 -9.44
N GLY A 158 2.19 1.68 -8.81
CA GLY A 158 0.88 1.65 -9.47
C GLY A 158 0.30 0.25 -9.69
N SER A 159 0.93 -0.80 -9.16
CA SER A 159 0.40 -2.16 -9.28
C SER A 159 -0.92 -2.33 -8.53
N LEU A 160 -1.79 -3.19 -9.07
CA LEU A 160 -3.09 -3.52 -8.50
C LEU A 160 -3.06 -4.97 -7.98
N THR A 161 -3.15 -5.15 -6.69
CA THR A 161 -3.25 -6.47 -6.05
C THR A 161 -4.68 -6.63 -5.52
N LYS A 162 -5.36 -7.68 -5.96
CA LYS A 162 -6.77 -7.92 -5.62
C LYS A 162 -6.92 -8.99 -4.56
N ILE A 163 -7.66 -8.67 -3.52
CA ILE A 163 -7.99 -9.59 -2.44
C ILE A 163 -9.49 -9.55 -2.20
N LYS A 164 -9.99 -10.49 -1.42
CA LYS A 164 -11.37 -10.46 -0.93
C LYS A 164 -11.41 -10.79 0.55
N VAL A 165 -12.41 -10.25 1.23
CA VAL A 165 -12.68 -10.55 2.63
C VAL A 165 -14.07 -11.16 2.73
N SER A 166 -14.16 -12.33 3.31
CA SER A 166 -15.43 -13.04 3.50
C SER A 166 -15.41 -13.72 4.88
N ASN A 167 -16.40 -13.40 5.72
CA ASN A 167 -16.50 -13.95 7.08
C ASN A 167 -15.20 -13.80 7.89
N GLY A 168 -14.57 -12.61 7.81
CA GLY A 168 -13.35 -12.31 8.53
C GLY A 168 -12.09 -12.98 7.97
N LYS A 169 -12.20 -13.68 6.85
CA LYS A 169 -11.06 -14.33 6.19
C LYS A 169 -10.63 -13.53 4.97
N ILE A 170 -9.34 -13.21 4.91
CA ILE A 170 -8.73 -12.53 3.76
C ILE A 170 -8.17 -13.59 2.82
N SER A 171 -8.50 -13.51 1.54
CA SER A 171 -7.97 -14.41 0.52
C SER A 171 -7.50 -13.64 -0.71
N LEU A 172 -6.54 -14.22 -1.42
CA LEU A 172 -5.95 -13.62 -2.61
C LEU A 172 -6.78 -13.91 -3.84
N ILE A 173 -7.05 -12.88 -4.65
CA ILE A 173 -7.65 -13.04 -5.98
C ILE A 173 -6.54 -13.00 -7.04
N LYS A 174 -5.71 -11.92 -7.02
CA LYS A 174 -4.65 -11.75 -8.02
C LYS A 174 -3.56 -10.83 -7.50
N ILE A 175 -2.30 -11.26 -7.61
CA ILE A 175 -1.14 -10.41 -7.35
C ILE A 175 -0.93 -9.48 -8.56
N GLY A 176 -0.65 -8.20 -8.29
CA GLY A 176 -0.32 -7.23 -9.33
C GLY A 176 1.09 -7.40 -9.88
N ASP A 177 1.47 -6.54 -10.82
CA ASP A 177 2.79 -6.57 -11.43
C ASP A 177 3.88 -6.35 -10.38
N GLU A 178 5.02 -7.01 -10.57
CA GLU A 178 6.17 -6.92 -9.69
C GLU A 178 7.38 -6.33 -10.41
N LYS A 179 8.16 -5.51 -9.69
CA LYS A 179 9.39 -4.93 -10.17
C LYS A 179 10.25 -4.44 -9.01
N ASN A 180 11.56 -4.64 -9.10
CA ASN A 180 12.48 -4.08 -8.11
C ASN A 180 12.60 -2.57 -8.33
N THR A 181 11.99 -1.78 -7.46
CA THR A 181 11.94 -0.32 -7.50
C THR A 181 12.42 0.26 -6.17
N LYS A 182 12.59 1.58 -6.10
CA LYS A 182 12.90 2.26 -4.84
C LYS A 182 11.72 2.18 -3.88
N ILE A 183 12.02 1.92 -2.61
CA ILE A 183 11.04 1.88 -1.53
C ILE A 183 11.24 3.12 -0.65
N ASN A 184 10.16 3.86 -0.38
CA ASN A 184 10.17 5.04 0.49
C ASN A 184 9.38 4.75 1.77
N THR A 185 9.96 5.08 2.90
CA THR A 185 9.28 4.93 4.21
C THR A 185 8.97 6.27 4.86
#